data_d74c15533d9f588fc4ce001c8a22f82d
#
_entry.id   d74c15533d9f588fc4ce001c8a22f82d
#
_cell.length_a   1.000
_cell.length_b   1.000
_cell.length_c   1.000
_cell.angle_alpha   90.00
_cell.angle_beta   90.00
_cell.angle_gamma   90.00
#
_symmetry.space_group_name_H-M   'P 1'
#
loop_
_entity.id
_entity.type
_entity.pdbx_description
1 polymer ?
#
loop_
_entity_poly.entity_id
_entity_poly.type
_entity_poly.pdbx_seq_one_letter_code
_entity_poly.pdbx_strand_id
1 'polypeptide(L)'
;MCGIIAYKGKKHDASDILFKGLHLLEYRGYDSAGIAVIYNNQIKTFKKKGRVKKAEKFFNENKISSKIGIGHTRWATHGEPNDINSHPIESFNKKFAIVHNGIIENYKDLKKILIEKEYKFYTQTDTEILINFIELCIEESINIEQGLSYALSKVQGAFAIVLISKKNPELMFAARKGSPLAFGKKRNEFFVASDASPIIKHTNKIIYLDNDHILKIDSEDFEILDYNLKKINKTFESVNLELQKIEIGKYESYMLKEIMEQPFSLKQSMLGRIKNENIILGGIDKYNNKLLNCKRIIIIGCGTSWHAGLVIEYFFEKHLKVPVEVEYASEFRYRNPIIYKDDIVFVISQSGETADTLEATKIAKEKGATVLGIVNSVGSSIARETHEGSYLHAGPEIGVASTKAFTSQLLVLFMIGLKAGYSKGNISENKFHELITEIQNLPKKIKIIFKDLKKIEKIAYHIYKKNNCLFMGRGNNFPVALEGALKLKEISYIHAEGYPAAELKHGPIALIDKEMPAIVICTKSMEYKKMISNIQEIKSRKAIVIGVIDEKNIEVKNILDYHILVPTTKADFSPIINIIPLQLLSYYIAKLRGCDVDKPRNLAKSVTVE
;
A
#
# COMPACT_ATOMS: atom_id res chain seq x y z
N MET A 1 -3.54 1.94 8.76
CA MET A 1 -4.88 1.66 8.19
C MET A 1 -5.60 0.63 9.03
N CYS A 2 -6.90 0.73 9.19
CA CYS A 2 -7.71 -0.23 9.95
C CYS A 2 -8.39 -1.25 9.03
N GLY A 3 -8.80 -2.41 9.56
CA GLY A 3 -9.56 -3.41 8.85
C GLY A 3 -10.97 -3.53 9.39
N ILE A 4 -11.97 -3.42 8.52
CA ILE A 4 -13.39 -3.66 8.85
C ILE A 4 -13.84 -4.98 8.23
N ILE A 5 -14.58 -5.77 9.00
CA ILE A 5 -15.38 -6.90 8.54
C ILE A 5 -16.73 -6.87 9.24
N ALA A 6 -17.80 -7.12 8.50
CA ALA A 6 -19.13 -7.32 9.07
C ALA A 6 -19.83 -8.48 8.38
N TYR A 7 -20.66 -9.16 9.12
CA TYR A 7 -21.44 -10.30 8.65
C TYR A 7 -22.86 -10.25 9.17
N LYS A 8 -23.78 -10.61 8.29
CA LYS A 8 -25.17 -10.89 8.63
C LYS A 8 -25.65 -12.09 7.82
N GLY A 9 -26.21 -13.10 8.50
CA GLY A 9 -26.73 -14.27 7.83
C GLY A 9 -27.23 -15.32 8.80
N LYS A 10 -27.97 -16.33 8.29
CA LYS A 10 -28.55 -17.39 9.09
C LYS A 10 -27.69 -18.67 9.12
N LYS A 11 -26.75 -18.82 8.15
CA LYS A 11 -26.02 -20.08 7.92
C LYS A 11 -24.84 -20.27 8.87
N HIS A 12 -24.07 -19.24 9.11
CA HIS A 12 -22.83 -19.29 9.90
C HIS A 12 -22.97 -18.52 11.20
N ASP A 13 -22.10 -18.82 12.17
CA ASP A 13 -21.92 -17.97 13.33
C ASP A 13 -21.15 -16.70 12.92
N ALA A 14 -21.65 -15.54 13.33
CA ALA A 14 -21.03 -14.27 12.95
C ALA A 14 -19.59 -14.15 13.48
N SER A 15 -19.32 -14.63 14.71
CA SER A 15 -18.00 -14.53 15.32
C SER A 15 -16.94 -15.32 14.53
N ASP A 16 -17.28 -16.49 13.99
CA ASP A 16 -16.37 -17.30 13.18
C ASP A 16 -15.99 -16.60 11.88
N ILE A 17 -16.96 -15.95 11.22
CA ILE A 17 -16.74 -15.17 9.99
C ILE A 17 -15.89 -13.94 10.31
N LEU A 18 -16.22 -13.24 11.41
CA LEU A 18 -15.53 -12.02 11.80
C LEU A 18 -14.06 -12.29 12.12
N PHE A 19 -13.74 -13.26 12.99
CA PHE A 19 -12.35 -13.55 13.34
C PHE A 19 -11.54 -14.05 12.14
N LYS A 20 -12.10 -14.95 11.30
CA LYS A 20 -11.45 -15.36 10.06
C LYS A 20 -11.18 -14.18 9.12
N GLY A 21 -12.12 -13.22 9.02
CA GLY A 21 -11.94 -12.00 8.25
C GLY A 21 -10.91 -11.05 8.86
N LEU A 22 -10.93 -10.87 10.19
CA LEU A 22 -9.95 -10.02 10.89
C LEU A 22 -8.52 -10.55 10.75
N HIS A 23 -8.31 -11.87 10.78
CA HIS A 23 -6.98 -12.45 10.50
C HIS A 23 -6.47 -12.10 9.10
N LEU A 24 -7.36 -12.07 8.09
CA LEU A 24 -6.99 -11.66 6.73
C LEU A 24 -6.73 -10.15 6.61
N LEU A 25 -7.33 -9.33 7.50
CA LEU A 25 -7.19 -7.88 7.52
C LEU A 25 -6.13 -7.38 8.52
N GLU A 26 -5.49 -8.28 9.28
CA GLU A 26 -4.55 -7.89 10.34
C GLU A 26 -3.34 -7.12 9.80
N TYR A 27 -2.96 -7.31 8.52
CA TYR A 27 -1.92 -6.52 7.88
C TYR A 27 -2.25 -5.02 7.76
N ARG A 28 -3.55 -4.67 7.86
CA ARG A 28 -4.03 -3.28 7.81
C ARG A 28 -3.91 -2.57 9.17
N GLY A 29 -3.99 -3.29 10.27
CA GLY A 29 -3.84 -2.74 11.62
C GLY A 29 -3.72 -3.85 12.65
N TYR A 30 -2.86 -3.68 13.63
CA TYR A 30 -2.53 -4.70 14.63
C TYR A 30 -2.29 -4.14 16.05
N ASP A 31 -2.67 -2.87 16.28
CA ASP A 31 -2.56 -2.22 17.60
C ASP A 31 -3.65 -2.70 18.56
N SER A 32 -4.82 -3.00 18.02
CA SER A 32 -5.90 -3.66 18.75
C SER A 32 -6.89 -4.32 17.79
N ALA A 33 -7.69 -5.26 18.31
CA ALA A 33 -8.75 -5.91 17.56
C ALA A 33 -9.97 -6.17 18.44
N GLY A 34 -11.15 -6.28 17.81
CA GLY A 34 -12.37 -6.62 18.52
C GLY A 34 -13.54 -6.89 17.58
N ILE A 35 -14.58 -7.49 18.16
CA ILE A 35 -15.87 -7.72 17.52
C ILE A 35 -17.01 -7.22 18.42
N ALA A 36 -18.11 -6.82 17.81
CA ALA A 36 -19.41 -6.68 18.49
C ALA A 36 -20.45 -7.52 17.77
N VAL A 37 -21.25 -8.22 18.54
CA VAL A 37 -22.33 -9.10 18.04
C VAL A 37 -23.62 -8.82 18.78
N ILE A 38 -24.75 -9.12 18.14
CA ILE A 38 -26.06 -9.05 18.81
C ILE A 38 -26.42 -10.42 19.36
N TYR A 39 -26.60 -10.48 20.67
CA TYR A 39 -26.99 -11.68 21.39
C TYR A 39 -28.10 -11.35 22.39
N ASN A 40 -29.25 -12.06 22.33
CA ASN A 40 -30.43 -11.83 23.16
C ASN A 40 -30.85 -10.34 23.16
N ASN A 41 -30.93 -9.73 21.98
CA ASN A 41 -31.26 -8.32 21.78
C ASN A 41 -30.36 -7.33 22.55
N GLN A 42 -29.12 -7.73 22.85
CA GLN A 42 -28.09 -6.90 23.46
C GLN A 42 -26.86 -6.88 22.58
N ILE A 43 -26.19 -5.73 22.53
CA ILE A 43 -24.86 -5.64 21.94
C ILE A 43 -23.85 -6.22 22.93
N LYS A 44 -23.01 -7.14 22.48
CA LYS A 44 -21.92 -7.72 23.25
C LYS A 44 -20.60 -7.46 22.53
N THR A 45 -19.70 -6.75 23.19
CA THR A 45 -18.43 -6.30 22.61
C THR A 45 -17.25 -7.04 23.25
N PHE A 46 -16.36 -7.59 22.40
CA PHE A 46 -15.15 -8.32 22.80
C PHE A 46 -13.96 -7.69 22.08
N LYS A 47 -13.10 -6.98 22.80
CA LYS A 47 -11.98 -6.23 22.23
C LYS A 47 -10.75 -6.26 23.12
N LYS A 48 -9.57 -6.27 22.51
CA LYS A 48 -8.27 -6.33 23.21
C LYS A 48 -7.20 -5.55 22.46
N LYS A 49 -6.29 -4.91 23.23
CA LYS A 49 -5.03 -4.40 22.73
C LYS A 49 -4.16 -5.50 22.17
N GLY A 50 -3.60 -5.28 20.98
CA GLY A 50 -2.69 -6.18 20.28
C GLY A 50 -3.39 -6.96 19.17
N ARG A 51 -2.77 -8.06 18.74
CA ARG A 51 -3.19 -8.83 17.56
C ARG A 51 -4.54 -9.52 17.72
N VAL A 52 -5.18 -9.85 16.60
CA VAL A 52 -6.49 -10.51 16.49
C VAL A 52 -6.59 -11.74 17.40
N LYS A 53 -5.53 -12.56 17.48
CA LYS A 53 -5.48 -13.75 18.33
C LYS A 53 -5.79 -13.46 19.81
N LYS A 54 -5.46 -12.27 20.33
CA LYS A 54 -5.77 -11.91 21.73
C LYS A 54 -7.25 -11.64 21.94
N ALA A 55 -7.88 -10.92 21.02
CA ALA A 55 -9.33 -10.67 21.04
C ALA A 55 -10.13 -11.96 20.86
N GLU A 56 -9.68 -12.83 19.94
CA GLU A 56 -10.27 -14.14 19.70
C GLU A 56 -10.18 -15.06 20.94
N LYS A 57 -9.02 -15.09 21.62
CA LYS A 57 -8.89 -15.83 22.89
C LYS A 57 -9.85 -15.32 23.94
N PHE A 58 -9.96 -14.01 24.13
CA PHE A 58 -10.88 -13.38 25.08
C PHE A 58 -12.35 -13.69 24.73
N PHE A 59 -12.72 -13.70 23.45
CA PHE A 59 -14.06 -14.11 23.01
C PHE A 59 -14.32 -15.58 23.31
N ASN A 60 -13.37 -16.49 23.05
CA ASN A 60 -13.54 -17.92 23.25
C ASN A 60 -13.75 -18.32 24.73
N GLU A 61 -13.26 -17.50 25.67
CA GLU A 61 -13.52 -17.65 27.10
C GLU A 61 -14.99 -17.35 27.46
N ASN A 62 -15.71 -16.58 26.60
CA ASN A 62 -17.09 -16.14 26.79
C ASN A 62 -17.96 -16.42 25.56
N LYS A 63 -17.71 -17.55 24.87
CA LYS A 63 -18.29 -17.87 23.57
C LYS A 63 -19.81 -17.76 23.54
N ILE A 64 -20.31 -16.94 22.63
CA ILE A 64 -21.74 -16.77 22.33
C ILE A 64 -21.96 -16.93 20.83
N SER A 65 -23.15 -17.38 20.42
CA SER A 65 -23.52 -17.52 19.01
C SER A 65 -24.39 -16.35 18.55
N SER A 66 -24.09 -15.80 17.38
CA SER A 66 -24.85 -14.69 16.81
C SER A 66 -24.97 -14.80 15.29
N LYS A 67 -25.99 -14.18 14.74
CA LYS A 67 -26.25 -14.12 13.28
C LYS A 67 -25.81 -12.80 12.63
N ILE A 68 -25.47 -11.81 13.45
CA ILE A 68 -25.05 -10.49 13.00
C ILE A 68 -23.92 -9.96 13.87
N GLY A 69 -22.93 -9.35 13.26
CA GLY A 69 -21.84 -8.71 13.97
C GLY A 69 -20.90 -7.90 13.08
N ILE A 70 -20.09 -7.09 13.75
CA ILE A 70 -19.08 -6.20 13.18
C ILE A 70 -17.74 -6.45 13.85
N GLY A 71 -16.66 -6.34 13.11
CA GLY A 71 -15.31 -6.57 13.61
C GLY A 71 -14.31 -5.58 13.03
N HIS A 72 -13.24 -5.36 13.78
CA HIS A 72 -12.25 -4.34 13.46
C HIS A 72 -10.84 -4.75 13.88
N THR A 73 -9.85 -4.40 13.04
CA THR A 73 -8.45 -4.33 13.42
C THR A 73 -8.00 -2.87 13.36
N ARG A 74 -7.47 -2.35 14.47
CA ARG A 74 -7.16 -0.94 14.62
C ARG A 74 -5.69 -0.64 14.35
N TRP A 75 -5.46 0.41 13.60
CA TRP A 75 -4.26 1.23 13.56
C TRP A 75 -4.59 2.55 14.27
N ALA A 76 -3.95 2.82 15.40
CA ALA A 76 -4.31 3.96 16.25
C ALA A 76 -3.91 5.29 15.60
N THR A 77 -4.89 6.15 15.36
CA THR A 77 -4.74 7.56 14.93
C THR A 77 -5.07 8.53 16.06
N HIS A 78 -6.20 8.32 16.74
CA HIS A 78 -6.67 9.12 17.89
C HIS A 78 -6.80 8.23 19.13
N GLY A 79 -6.12 8.62 20.22
CA GLY A 79 -6.10 7.89 21.48
C GLY A 79 -5.13 6.69 21.49
N GLU A 80 -4.54 6.44 22.64
CA GLU A 80 -3.55 5.37 22.84
C GLU A 80 -4.10 3.98 22.51
N PRO A 81 -3.25 3.04 22.02
CA PRO A 81 -3.63 1.64 21.87
C PRO A 81 -3.86 0.98 23.23
N ASN A 82 -5.12 0.85 23.63
CA ASN A 82 -5.57 0.15 24.84
C ASN A 82 -6.93 -0.52 24.60
N ASP A 83 -7.43 -1.30 25.57
CA ASP A 83 -8.70 -2.02 25.43
C ASP A 83 -9.91 -1.06 25.31
N ILE A 84 -9.86 0.12 25.96
CA ILE A 84 -10.96 1.09 25.98
C ILE A 84 -11.12 1.74 24.60
N ASN A 85 -9.99 2.20 24.02
CA ASN A 85 -9.95 2.86 22.72
C ASN A 85 -10.03 1.89 21.53
N SER A 86 -10.10 0.58 21.78
CA SER A 86 -10.25 -0.45 20.72
C SER A 86 -11.66 -0.43 20.17
N HIS A 87 -11.80 -0.71 18.87
CA HIS A 87 -13.11 -0.89 18.22
C HIS A 87 -13.58 -2.34 18.35
N PRO A 88 -14.89 -2.56 18.29
CA PRO A 88 -16.01 -1.64 18.12
C PRO A 88 -16.24 -0.69 19.32
N ILE A 89 -16.83 0.49 19.04
CA ILE A 89 -17.24 1.46 20.04
C ILE A 89 -18.77 1.42 20.16
N GLU A 90 -19.28 1.42 21.39
CA GLU A 90 -20.71 1.53 21.69
C GLU A 90 -21.09 3.00 21.90
N SER A 91 -22.32 3.39 21.52
CA SER A 91 -22.87 4.71 21.81
C SER A 91 -23.13 4.90 23.31
N PHE A 92 -23.23 6.14 23.75
CA PHE A 92 -23.42 6.52 25.15
C PHE A 92 -24.63 5.78 25.81
N ASN A 93 -25.78 5.71 25.13
CA ASN A 93 -26.96 4.98 25.61
C ASN A 93 -26.94 3.49 25.25
N LYS A 94 -25.83 2.96 24.69
CA LYS A 94 -25.65 1.55 24.28
C LYS A 94 -26.75 1.05 23.33
N LYS A 95 -27.26 1.93 22.47
CA LYS A 95 -28.28 1.61 21.46
C LYS A 95 -27.63 1.12 20.16
N PHE A 96 -26.38 1.54 19.91
CA PHE A 96 -25.63 1.24 18.70
C PHE A 96 -24.21 0.82 19.01
N ALA A 97 -23.61 0.04 18.09
CA ALA A 97 -22.18 -0.19 18.04
C ALA A 97 -21.65 0.07 16.62
N ILE A 98 -20.45 0.65 16.54
CA ILE A 98 -19.81 1.05 15.28
C ILE A 98 -18.39 0.53 15.19
N VAL A 99 -17.97 0.21 13.98
CA VAL A 99 -16.57 0.13 13.56
C VAL A 99 -16.28 1.24 12.56
N HIS A 100 -15.11 1.85 12.63
CA HIS A 100 -14.76 3.03 11.85
C HIS A 100 -13.30 2.96 11.38
N ASN A 101 -13.10 3.17 10.10
CA ASN A 101 -11.82 3.48 9.47
C ASN A 101 -11.86 4.92 9.01
N GLY A 102 -10.87 5.71 9.35
CA GLY A 102 -10.81 7.10 8.93
C GLY A 102 -10.46 8.05 10.06
N ILE A 103 -10.67 9.34 9.82
CA ILE A 103 -10.51 10.43 10.78
C ILE A 103 -11.67 11.41 10.61
N ILE A 104 -12.30 11.78 11.72
CA ILE A 104 -13.36 12.81 11.76
C ILE A 104 -12.71 14.14 12.10
N GLU A 105 -12.45 14.95 11.10
CA GLU A 105 -11.68 16.20 11.24
C GLU A 105 -12.40 17.23 12.12
N ASN A 106 -13.73 17.34 11.98
CA ASN A 106 -14.55 18.26 12.77
C ASN A 106 -15.06 17.65 14.10
N TYR A 107 -14.40 16.60 14.63
CA TYR A 107 -14.85 15.93 15.87
C TYR A 107 -14.97 16.88 17.07
N LYS A 108 -14.14 17.94 17.13
CA LYS A 108 -14.20 18.92 18.22
C LYS A 108 -15.52 19.72 18.24
N ASP A 109 -16.02 20.07 17.05
CA ASP A 109 -17.29 20.82 16.94
C ASP A 109 -18.48 19.93 17.21
N LEU A 110 -18.47 18.69 16.69
CA LEU A 110 -19.49 17.68 17.03
C LEU A 110 -19.51 17.38 18.53
N LYS A 111 -18.34 17.33 19.17
CA LYS A 111 -18.22 17.13 20.63
C LYS A 111 -18.88 18.25 21.43
N LYS A 112 -18.75 19.51 21.01
CA LYS A 112 -19.45 20.65 21.67
C LYS A 112 -20.97 20.46 21.69
N ILE A 113 -21.54 20.11 20.53
CA ILE A 113 -22.98 19.82 20.42
C ILE A 113 -23.41 18.71 21.38
N LEU A 114 -22.62 17.63 21.46
CA LEU A 114 -22.90 16.50 22.34
C LEU A 114 -22.78 16.85 23.83
N ILE A 115 -21.83 17.72 24.21
CA ILE A 115 -21.72 18.21 25.61
C ILE A 115 -22.95 19.02 26.01
N GLU A 116 -23.46 19.87 25.12
CA GLU A 116 -24.71 20.64 25.37
C GLU A 116 -25.93 19.74 25.55
N LYS A 117 -25.88 18.51 25.01
CA LYS A 117 -26.88 17.45 25.15
C LYS A 117 -26.58 16.45 26.27
N GLU A 118 -25.64 16.77 27.17
CA GLU A 118 -25.25 15.99 28.35
C GLU A 118 -24.62 14.60 28.05
N TYR A 119 -24.08 14.37 26.83
CA TYR A 119 -23.36 13.15 26.51
C TYR A 119 -22.02 13.10 27.26
N LYS A 120 -21.67 11.91 27.77
CA LYS A 120 -20.40 11.63 28.44
C LYS A 120 -19.50 10.81 27.51
N PHE A 121 -18.18 10.96 27.67
CA PHE A 121 -17.19 10.32 26.83
C PHE A 121 -16.25 9.46 27.67
N TYR A 122 -16.00 8.25 27.22
CA TYR A 122 -15.20 7.25 27.93
C TYR A 122 -13.92 6.87 27.20
N THR A 123 -13.83 7.19 25.90
CA THR A 123 -12.67 6.93 25.06
C THR A 123 -12.01 8.22 24.59
N GLN A 124 -10.81 8.09 24.04
CA GLN A 124 -10.09 9.22 23.42
C GLN A 124 -10.28 9.23 21.90
N THR A 125 -11.22 8.47 21.36
CA THR A 125 -11.39 8.29 19.92
C THR A 125 -12.40 9.29 19.33
N ASP A 126 -12.12 9.76 18.13
CA ASP A 126 -13.07 10.51 17.29
C ASP A 126 -14.29 9.64 16.93
N THR A 127 -14.15 8.33 16.93
CA THR A 127 -15.23 7.36 16.69
C THR A 127 -16.31 7.40 17.75
N GLU A 128 -15.97 7.63 19.03
CA GLU A 128 -16.97 7.79 20.08
C GLU A 128 -17.81 9.05 19.87
N ILE A 129 -17.17 10.13 19.41
CA ILE A 129 -17.88 11.36 19.05
C ILE A 129 -18.82 11.09 17.87
N LEU A 130 -18.34 10.38 16.85
CA LEU A 130 -19.12 10.04 15.67
C LEU A 130 -20.37 9.22 16.03
N ILE A 131 -20.20 8.12 16.80
CA ILE A 131 -21.34 7.25 17.10
C ILE A 131 -22.36 7.94 18.01
N ASN A 132 -21.91 8.76 18.96
CA ASN A 132 -22.80 9.54 19.81
C ASN A 132 -23.57 10.60 19.02
N PHE A 133 -22.92 11.24 18.04
CA PHE A 133 -23.58 12.17 17.14
C PHE A 133 -24.60 11.49 16.22
N ILE A 134 -24.27 10.29 15.71
CA ILE A 134 -25.21 9.44 14.95
C ILE A 134 -26.41 9.08 15.84
N GLU A 135 -26.19 8.63 17.08
CA GLU A 135 -27.28 8.30 18.02
C GLU A 135 -28.19 9.50 18.26
N LEU A 136 -27.63 10.68 18.56
CA LEU A 136 -28.40 11.92 18.75
C LEU A 136 -29.27 12.25 17.52
N CYS A 137 -28.68 12.25 16.34
CA CYS A 137 -29.38 12.55 15.10
C CYS A 137 -30.49 11.52 14.78
N ILE A 138 -30.29 10.25 15.10
CA ILE A 138 -31.31 9.20 14.92
C ILE A 138 -32.46 9.42 15.93
N GLU A 139 -32.18 9.80 17.17
CA GLU A 139 -33.22 10.07 18.18
C GLU A 139 -34.06 11.31 17.86
N GLU A 140 -33.47 12.32 17.23
CA GLU A 140 -34.15 13.54 16.78
C GLU A 140 -34.85 13.39 15.41
N SER A 141 -34.74 12.22 14.75
CA SER A 141 -35.27 11.96 13.41
C SER A 141 -36.47 10.98 13.44
N ILE A 142 -37.23 10.94 12.35
CA ILE A 142 -38.41 10.05 12.21
C ILE A 142 -37.98 8.57 12.14
N ASN A 143 -36.84 8.28 11.48
CA ASN A 143 -36.31 6.92 11.33
C ASN A 143 -34.78 6.93 11.31
N ILE A 144 -34.19 5.70 11.36
CA ILE A 144 -32.73 5.52 11.44
C ILE A 144 -32.06 6.06 10.18
N GLU A 145 -32.62 5.83 8.99
CA GLU A 145 -32.06 6.23 7.71
C GLU A 145 -31.90 7.75 7.62
N GLN A 146 -32.93 8.49 8.03
CA GLN A 146 -32.88 9.95 8.02
C GLN A 146 -31.85 10.50 9.01
N GLY A 147 -31.86 9.98 10.24
CA GLY A 147 -30.89 10.40 11.25
C GLY A 147 -29.44 10.07 10.88
N LEU A 148 -29.21 8.87 10.34
CA LEU A 148 -27.89 8.47 9.86
C LEU A 148 -27.43 9.34 8.70
N SER A 149 -28.28 9.54 7.69
CA SER A 149 -27.96 10.39 6.55
C SER A 149 -27.64 11.82 6.97
N TYR A 150 -28.47 12.41 7.84
CA TYR A 150 -28.23 13.75 8.37
C TYR A 150 -26.89 13.82 9.12
N ALA A 151 -26.63 12.88 10.03
CA ALA A 151 -25.37 12.84 10.76
C ALA A 151 -24.16 12.79 9.82
N LEU A 152 -24.16 11.87 8.85
CA LEU A 152 -23.05 11.69 7.91
C LEU A 152 -22.83 12.90 6.99
N SER A 153 -23.90 13.64 6.65
CA SER A 153 -23.80 14.88 5.88
C SER A 153 -23.08 16.01 6.62
N LYS A 154 -23.04 15.98 7.96
CA LYS A 154 -22.35 16.96 8.80
C LYS A 154 -20.90 16.60 9.12
N VAL A 155 -20.51 15.36 8.85
CA VAL A 155 -19.16 14.87 9.13
C VAL A 155 -18.17 15.35 8.07
N GLN A 156 -17.06 15.92 8.52
CA GLN A 156 -15.90 16.27 7.69
C GLN A 156 -14.77 15.26 7.90
N GLY A 157 -14.02 14.97 6.83
CA GLY A 157 -12.96 13.99 6.82
C GLY A 157 -13.32 12.69 6.09
N ALA A 158 -12.37 11.75 6.08
CA ALA A 158 -12.53 10.45 5.44
C ALA A 158 -13.02 9.41 6.44
N PHE A 159 -14.02 8.62 6.07
CA PHE A 159 -14.53 7.53 6.90
C PHE A 159 -15.05 6.34 6.08
N ALA A 160 -14.99 5.17 6.69
CA ALA A 160 -15.80 4.00 6.35
C ALA A 160 -16.33 3.41 7.66
N ILE A 161 -17.63 3.21 7.76
CA ILE A 161 -18.30 2.75 8.97
C ILE A 161 -19.18 1.55 8.69
N VAL A 162 -19.36 0.70 9.73
CA VAL A 162 -20.46 -0.26 9.80
C VAL A 162 -21.10 -0.12 11.18
N LEU A 163 -22.43 -0.02 11.19
CA LEU A 163 -23.27 0.23 12.36
C LEU A 163 -24.27 -0.92 12.56
N ILE A 164 -24.42 -1.38 13.78
CA ILE A 164 -25.48 -2.29 14.22
C ILE A 164 -26.30 -1.66 15.34
N SER A 165 -27.59 -2.03 15.42
CA SER A 165 -28.55 -1.45 16.36
C SER A 165 -29.11 -2.49 17.31
N LYS A 166 -29.16 -2.17 18.61
CA LYS A 166 -29.82 -2.99 19.63
C LYS A 166 -31.34 -3.01 19.43
N LYS A 167 -31.93 -1.85 19.09
CA LYS A 167 -33.37 -1.70 18.89
C LYS A 167 -33.88 -2.45 17.67
N ASN A 168 -33.07 -2.48 16.63
CA ASN A 168 -33.36 -3.12 15.35
C ASN A 168 -32.28 -4.17 15.04
N PRO A 169 -32.28 -5.33 15.72
CA PRO A 169 -31.20 -6.32 15.67
C PRO A 169 -31.03 -6.96 14.29
N GLU A 170 -32.00 -6.79 13.39
CA GLU A 170 -31.97 -7.27 12.01
C GLU A 170 -31.41 -6.24 11.01
N LEU A 171 -31.11 -5.01 11.47
CA LEU A 171 -30.58 -3.97 10.61
C LEU A 171 -29.07 -3.81 10.77
N MET A 172 -28.39 -3.67 9.65
CA MET A 172 -27.00 -3.27 9.56
C MET A 172 -26.86 -2.16 8.52
N PHE A 173 -26.15 -1.10 8.87
CA PHE A 173 -25.83 0.00 7.96
C PHE A 173 -24.34 0.06 7.72
N ALA A 174 -23.95 0.41 6.50
CA ALA A 174 -22.57 0.70 6.16
C ALA A 174 -22.51 1.96 5.29
N ALA A 175 -21.52 2.81 5.50
CA ALA A 175 -21.35 4.03 4.71
C ALA A 175 -19.88 4.38 4.57
N ARG A 176 -19.55 5.12 3.51
CA ARG A 176 -18.17 5.57 3.28
C ARG A 176 -18.09 6.96 2.67
N LYS A 177 -16.95 7.62 2.98
CA LYS A 177 -16.43 8.80 2.31
C LYS A 177 -14.90 8.73 2.39
N GLY A 178 -14.21 8.63 1.25
CA GLY A 178 -12.75 8.48 1.22
C GLY A 178 -12.24 7.07 1.50
N SER A 179 -12.42 6.52 2.69
CA SER A 179 -11.94 5.18 3.05
C SER A 179 -12.69 4.05 2.30
N PRO A 180 -12.02 2.96 1.84
CA PRO A 180 -12.65 1.93 1.03
C PRO A 180 -13.61 1.04 1.82
N LEU A 181 -14.69 0.60 1.15
CA LEU A 181 -15.64 -0.36 1.67
C LEU A 181 -16.25 -1.20 0.54
N ALA A 182 -16.24 -2.52 0.69
CA ALA A 182 -16.75 -3.49 -0.26
C ALA A 182 -17.90 -4.29 0.36
N PHE A 183 -18.87 -4.66 -0.46
CA PHE A 183 -20.05 -5.44 -0.09
C PHE A 183 -20.16 -6.67 -0.96
N GLY A 184 -20.46 -7.82 -0.35
CA GLY A 184 -20.74 -9.08 -1.04
C GLY A 184 -22.04 -9.71 -0.54
N LYS A 185 -22.82 -10.33 -1.46
CA LYS A 185 -24.02 -11.09 -1.13
C LYS A 185 -23.90 -12.52 -1.65
N LYS A 186 -24.28 -13.50 -0.84
CA LYS A 186 -24.41 -14.91 -1.23
C LYS A 186 -25.69 -15.49 -0.66
N ARG A 187 -26.72 -15.61 -1.48
CA ARG A 187 -28.08 -15.93 -1.00
C ARG A 187 -28.51 -14.93 0.06
N ASN A 188 -28.85 -15.38 1.28
CA ASN A 188 -29.27 -14.54 2.41
C ASN A 188 -28.13 -14.31 3.41
N GLU A 189 -26.89 -14.27 2.92
CA GLU A 189 -25.70 -13.92 3.69
C GLU A 189 -25.07 -12.65 3.11
N PHE A 190 -24.73 -11.71 3.97
CA PHE A 190 -24.22 -10.40 3.64
C PHE A 190 -22.88 -10.17 4.31
N PHE A 191 -21.93 -9.69 3.55
CA PHE A 191 -20.55 -9.45 3.97
C PHE A 191 -20.16 -8.02 3.62
N VAL A 192 -19.64 -7.27 4.59
CA VAL A 192 -19.06 -5.95 4.34
C VAL A 192 -17.62 -5.96 4.84
N ALA A 193 -16.68 -5.45 4.05
CA ALA A 193 -15.29 -5.38 4.47
C ALA A 193 -14.55 -4.20 3.85
N SER A 194 -13.47 -3.77 4.48
CA SER A 194 -12.61 -2.69 3.98
C SER A 194 -11.77 -3.08 2.75
N ASP A 195 -11.68 -4.37 2.41
CA ASP A 195 -11.22 -4.86 1.11
C ASP A 195 -11.91 -6.20 0.75
N ALA A 196 -11.70 -6.66 -0.47
CA ALA A 196 -12.37 -7.85 -1.00
C ALA A 196 -11.89 -9.17 -0.40
N SER A 197 -10.70 -9.24 0.22
CA SER A 197 -10.07 -10.50 0.61
C SER A 197 -10.87 -11.34 1.61
N PRO A 198 -11.55 -10.80 2.64
CA PRO A 198 -12.43 -11.58 3.49
C PRO A 198 -13.71 -12.05 2.80
N ILE A 199 -14.21 -11.25 1.83
CA ILE A 199 -15.47 -11.51 1.14
C ILE A 199 -15.33 -12.65 0.12
N ILE A 200 -14.20 -12.70 -0.60
CA ILE A 200 -13.96 -13.66 -1.69
C ILE A 200 -14.01 -15.12 -1.24
N LYS A 201 -13.72 -15.40 0.03
CA LYS A 201 -13.92 -16.74 0.61
C LYS A 201 -15.37 -17.23 0.53
N HIS A 202 -16.32 -16.31 0.39
CA HIS A 202 -17.76 -16.58 0.43
C HIS A 202 -18.42 -16.32 -0.90
N THR A 203 -18.07 -15.23 -1.59
CA THR A 203 -18.61 -14.86 -2.91
C THR A 203 -17.58 -14.04 -3.69
N ASN A 204 -17.51 -14.26 -4.99
CA ASN A 204 -16.69 -13.46 -5.90
C ASN A 204 -17.46 -12.26 -6.50
N LYS A 205 -18.74 -12.11 -6.18
CA LYS A 205 -19.58 -10.99 -6.61
C LYS A 205 -19.52 -9.90 -5.57
N ILE A 206 -18.94 -8.74 -5.91
CA ILE A 206 -18.64 -7.63 -5.00
C ILE A 206 -19.18 -6.33 -5.56
N ILE A 207 -19.73 -5.48 -4.71
CA ILE A 207 -20.01 -4.06 -4.97
C ILE A 207 -19.03 -3.24 -4.15
N TYR A 208 -18.26 -2.37 -4.78
CA TYR A 208 -17.53 -1.31 -4.09
C TYR A 208 -18.46 -0.11 -3.90
N LEU A 209 -18.64 0.32 -2.64
CA LEU A 209 -19.42 1.52 -2.36
C LEU A 209 -18.67 2.76 -2.85
N ASP A 210 -19.39 3.74 -3.37
CA ASP A 210 -18.82 5.06 -3.67
C ASP A 210 -18.97 5.99 -2.47
N ASN A 211 -18.37 7.18 -2.56
CA ASN A 211 -18.53 8.20 -1.54
C ASN A 211 -20.01 8.58 -1.41
N ASP A 212 -20.38 8.97 -0.18
CA ASP A 212 -21.71 9.45 0.16
C ASP A 212 -22.85 8.43 -0.10
N HIS A 213 -22.49 7.13 -0.16
CA HIS A 213 -23.44 6.02 -0.22
C HIS A 213 -23.66 5.40 1.15
N ILE A 214 -24.93 5.09 1.44
CA ILE A 214 -25.36 4.31 2.60
C ILE A 214 -25.88 2.96 2.11
N LEU A 215 -25.27 1.89 2.55
CA LEU A 215 -25.77 0.52 2.39
C LEU A 215 -26.62 0.18 3.59
N LYS A 216 -27.88 -0.14 3.37
CA LYS A 216 -28.81 -0.72 4.35
C LYS A 216 -28.97 -2.19 4.05
N ILE A 217 -28.79 -3.04 5.06
CA ILE A 217 -29.02 -4.48 5.00
C ILE A 217 -30.08 -4.83 6.03
N ASP A 218 -31.19 -5.39 5.60
CA ASP A 218 -32.25 -5.88 6.48
C ASP A 218 -32.28 -7.42 6.54
N SER A 219 -33.42 -8.03 6.89
CA SER A 219 -33.51 -9.48 7.11
C SER A 219 -33.20 -10.32 5.87
N GLU A 220 -33.51 -9.88 4.66
CA GLU A 220 -33.43 -10.68 3.45
C GLU A 220 -32.84 -9.96 2.22
N ASP A 221 -32.75 -8.63 2.27
CA ASP A 221 -32.28 -7.83 1.14
C ASP A 221 -31.40 -6.66 1.57
N PHE A 222 -30.96 -5.88 0.58
CA PHE A 222 -30.14 -4.69 0.80
C PHE A 222 -30.57 -3.57 -0.14
N GLU A 223 -30.31 -2.36 0.29
CA GLU A 223 -30.48 -1.16 -0.51
C GLU A 223 -29.25 -0.27 -0.41
N ILE A 224 -28.91 0.39 -1.51
CA ILE A 224 -27.87 1.43 -1.53
C ILE A 224 -28.58 2.75 -1.75
N LEU A 225 -28.35 3.70 -0.86
CA LEU A 225 -29.00 5.01 -0.83
C LEU A 225 -27.94 6.11 -0.94
N ASP A 226 -28.29 7.26 -1.50
CA ASP A 226 -27.53 8.51 -1.31
C ASP A 226 -27.95 9.21 0.00
N TYR A 227 -27.31 10.35 0.32
CA TYR A 227 -27.68 11.13 1.51
C TYR A 227 -29.07 11.81 1.42
N ASN A 228 -29.70 11.82 0.24
CA ASN A 228 -31.11 12.23 0.09
C ASN A 228 -32.08 11.04 0.20
N LEU A 229 -31.56 9.86 0.60
CA LEU A 229 -32.29 8.59 0.71
C LEU A 229 -32.86 8.08 -0.63
N LYS A 230 -32.33 8.56 -1.75
CA LYS A 230 -32.67 8.07 -3.07
C LYS A 230 -31.94 6.76 -3.34
N LYS A 231 -32.68 5.74 -3.80
CA LYS A 231 -32.12 4.43 -4.13
C LYS A 231 -31.18 4.51 -5.33
N ILE A 232 -30.01 3.91 -5.17
CA ILE A 232 -28.98 3.81 -6.20
C ILE A 232 -28.86 2.35 -6.65
N ASN A 233 -28.96 2.13 -7.96
CA ASN A 233 -28.74 0.82 -8.52
C ASN A 233 -27.26 0.61 -8.84
N LYS A 234 -26.64 -0.39 -8.20
CA LYS A 234 -25.27 -0.84 -8.50
C LYS A 234 -25.26 -2.30 -8.88
N THR A 235 -24.38 -2.64 -9.82
CA THR A 235 -24.17 -4.02 -10.29
C THR A 235 -23.00 -4.67 -9.57
N PHE A 236 -23.09 -5.97 -9.33
CA PHE A 236 -21.99 -6.75 -8.79
C PHE A 236 -20.89 -6.94 -9.84
N GLU A 237 -19.68 -6.66 -9.47
CA GLU A 237 -18.47 -6.96 -10.23
C GLU A 237 -17.92 -8.33 -9.83
N SER A 238 -17.40 -9.08 -10.81
CA SER A 238 -16.74 -10.36 -10.52
C SER A 238 -15.26 -10.14 -10.22
N VAL A 239 -14.84 -10.46 -9.01
CA VAL A 239 -13.45 -10.31 -8.55
C VAL A 239 -12.80 -11.70 -8.47
N ASN A 240 -11.81 -11.93 -9.32
CA ASN A 240 -11.02 -13.16 -9.31
C ASN A 240 -9.71 -12.96 -8.56
N LEU A 241 -9.73 -13.18 -7.24
CA LEU A 241 -8.51 -13.27 -6.41
C LEU A 241 -8.30 -14.74 -6.02
N GLU A 242 -7.18 -15.31 -6.38
CA GLU A 242 -6.81 -16.66 -5.93
C GLU A 242 -6.30 -16.60 -4.49
N LEU A 243 -7.10 -17.10 -3.55
CA LEU A 243 -6.78 -17.12 -2.11
C LEU A 243 -5.47 -17.85 -1.78
N GLN A 244 -5.09 -18.85 -2.58
CA GLN A 244 -3.82 -19.57 -2.41
C GLN A 244 -2.60 -18.65 -2.57
N LYS A 245 -2.74 -17.52 -3.27
CA LYS A 245 -1.65 -16.53 -3.41
C LYS A 245 -1.44 -15.70 -2.14
N ILE A 246 -2.41 -15.69 -1.23
CA ILE A 246 -2.33 -14.95 0.05
C ILE A 246 -1.63 -15.80 1.15
N GLU A 247 -1.57 -17.12 1.02
CA GLU A 247 -0.97 -17.98 2.03
C GLU A 247 0.57 -17.85 2.04
N ILE A 248 1.17 -17.87 3.23
CA ILE A 248 2.62 -17.76 3.43
C ILE A 248 3.39 -18.93 2.81
N GLY A 249 2.75 -20.11 2.73
CA GLY A 249 3.32 -21.34 2.18
C GLY A 249 4.55 -21.82 2.96
N LYS A 250 5.63 -22.16 2.24
CA LYS A 250 6.87 -22.70 2.82
C LYS A 250 7.83 -21.64 3.41
N TYR A 251 7.48 -20.37 3.30
CA TYR A 251 8.33 -19.27 3.74
C TYR A 251 8.07 -18.94 5.21
N GLU A 252 9.08 -18.40 5.88
CA GLU A 252 8.98 -18.02 7.30
C GLU A 252 8.30 -16.64 7.49
N SER A 253 8.20 -15.83 6.42
CA SER A 253 7.55 -14.52 6.43
C SER A 253 6.96 -14.18 5.07
N TYR A 254 5.99 -13.26 5.02
CA TYR A 254 5.45 -12.73 3.77
C TYR A 254 6.51 -11.95 2.99
N MET A 255 7.30 -11.13 3.66
CA MET A 255 8.36 -10.37 2.99
C MET A 255 9.33 -11.26 2.25
N LEU A 256 9.83 -12.34 2.88
CA LEU A 256 10.72 -13.28 2.20
C LEU A 256 10.02 -13.94 1.01
N LYS A 257 8.77 -14.40 1.20
CA LYS A 257 7.97 -14.95 0.09
C LYS A 257 7.89 -13.98 -1.07
N GLU A 258 7.56 -12.72 -0.80
CA GLU A 258 7.37 -11.68 -1.81
C GLU A 258 8.68 -11.29 -2.52
N ILE A 259 9.81 -11.30 -1.82
CA ILE A 259 11.13 -11.16 -2.44
C ILE A 259 11.40 -12.33 -3.40
N MET A 260 11.16 -13.57 -2.93
CA MET A 260 11.41 -14.77 -3.72
C MET A 260 10.44 -14.95 -4.89
N GLU A 261 9.26 -14.36 -4.83
CA GLU A 261 8.25 -14.35 -5.88
C GLU A 261 8.54 -13.37 -7.03
N GLN A 262 9.50 -12.46 -6.92
CA GLN A 262 9.75 -11.43 -7.94
C GLN A 262 9.99 -11.98 -9.36
N PRO A 263 10.71 -13.10 -9.56
CA PRO A 263 10.78 -13.70 -10.90
C PRO A 263 9.42 -14.12 -11.47
N PHE A 264 8.50 -14.52 -10.61
CA PHE A 264 7.14 -14.89 -11.00
C PHE A 264 6.29 -13.63 -11.25
N SER A 265 6.29 -12.65 -10.34
CA SER A 265 5.52 -11.42 -10.48
C SER A 265 5.91 -10.63 -11.74
N LEU A 266 7.20 -10.55 -12.07
CA LEU A 266 7.66 -9.94 -13.32
C LEU A 266 7.14 -10.67 -14.55
N LYS A 267 7.10 -12.01 -14.55
CA LYS A 267 6.49 -12.78 -15.63
C LYS A 267 5.00 -12.49 -15.76
N GLN A 268 4.28 -12.41 -14.65
CA GLN A 268 2.85 -12.06 -14.67
C GLN A 268 2.61 -10.64 -15.19
N SER A 269 3.47 -9.69 -14.82
CA SER A 269 3.42 -8.32 -15.33
C SER A 269 3.67 -8.23 -16.84
N MET A 270 4.42 -9.16 -17.42
CA MET A 270 4.66 -9.23 -18.88
C MET A 270 3.60 -10.03 -19.64
N LEU A 271 2.84 -10.88 -18.94
CA LEU A 271 1.91 -11.81 -19.58
C LEU A 271 0.84 -11.05 -20.39
N GLY A 272 0.71 -11.40 -21.68
CA GLY A 272 -0.19 -10.73 -22.62
C GLY A 272 0.27 -9.34 -23.08
N ARG A 273 1.38 -8.81 -22.55
CA ARG A 273 1.91 -7.48 -22.89
C ARG A 273 3.08 -7.51 -23.85
N ILE A 274 3.83 -8.59 -23.89
CA ILE A 274 4.87 -8.80 -24.88
C ILE A 274 4.42 -9.92 -25.81
N LYS A 275 4.14 -9.57 -27.07
CA LYS A 275 3.67 -10.50 -28.08
C LYS A 275 4.32 -10.16 -29.43
N ASN A 276 4.93 -11.16 -30.10
CA ASN A 276 5.60 -10.99 -31.40
C ASN A 276 6.56 -9.80 -31.39
N GLU A 277 7.42 -9.73 -30.37
CA GLU A 277 8.42 -8.65 -30.18
C GLU A 277 7.83 -7.23 -30.09
N ASN A 278 6.54 -7.11 -29.83
CA ASN A 278 5.83 -5.86 -29.60
C ASN A 278 5.30 -5.75 -28.17
N ILE A 279 5.08 -4.50 -27.72
CA ILE A 279 4.51 -4.19 -26.41
C ILE A 279 3.06 -3.71 -26.57
N ILE A 280 2.14 -4.35 -25.84
CA ILE A 280 0.70 -4.04 -25.80
C ILE A 280 0.33 -3.67 -24.37
N LEU A 281 -0.23 -2.49 -24.15
CA LEU A 281 -0.46 -1.93 -22.81
C LEU A 281 -1.92 -1.53 -22.54
N GLY A 282 -2.87 -2.11 -23.28
CA GLY A 282 -4.31 -1.95 -23.03
C GLY A 282 -4.77 -0.50 -22.83
N GLY A 283 -5.08 -0.13 -21.58
CA GLY A 283 -5.57 1.21 -21.25
C GLY A 283 -4.60 2.34 -21.61
N ILE A 284 -3.28 2.13 -21.47
CA ILE A 284 -2.26 3.12 -21.86
C ILE A 284 -2.29 3.39 -23.36
N ASP A 285 -2.55 2.36 -24.18
CA ASP A 285 -2.54 2.48 -25.62
C ASP A 285 -3.62 3.43 -26.17
N LYS A 286 -4.73 3.57 -25.45
CA LYS A 286 -5.78 4.55 -25.78
C LYS A 286 -5.27 5.99 -25.73
N TYR A 287 -4.25 6.26 -24.94
CA TYR A 287 -3.65 7.59 -24.74
C TYR A 287 -2.29 7.72 -25.43
N ASN A 288 -1.91 6.80 -26.30
CA ASN A 288 -0.61 6.79 -26.96
C ASN A 288 -0.34 8.12 -27.68
N ASN A 289 -1.30 8.65 -28.46
CA ASN A 289 -1.14 9.92 -29.16
C ASN A 289 -0.85 11.09 -28.20
N LYS A 290 -1.52 11.14 -27.04
CA LYS A 290 -1.24 12.17 -26.04
C LYS A 290 0.15 11.99 -25.42
N LEU A 291 0.54 10.77 -25.11
CA LEU A 291 1.87 10.45 -24.56
C LEU A 291 2.99 10.80 -25.56
N LEU A 292 2.79 10.57 -26.85
CA LEU A 292 3.78 10.91 -27.87
C LEU A 292 3.95 12.42 -28.07
N ASN A 293 2.89 13.21 -27.86
CA ASN A 293 2.86 14.64 -28.10
C ASN A 293 2.92 15.49 -26.81
N CYS A 294 3.00 14.88 -25.62
CA CYS A 294 3.10 15.63 -24.38
C CYS A 294 4.39 16.44 -24.31
N LYS A 295 4.32 17.58 -23.63
CA LYS A 295 5.46 18.47 -23.41
C LYS A 295 6.17 18.19 -22.08
N ARG A 296 5.46 17.60 -21.14
CA ARG A 296 5.96 17.24 -19.81
C ARG A 296 5.24 16.01 -19.28
N ILE A 297 5.97 15.21 -18.52
CA ILE A 297 5.42 14.09 -17.75
C ILE A 297 5.63 14.39 -16.26
N ILE A 298 4.59 14.20 -15.46
CA ILE A 298 4.66 14.28 -13.99
C ILE A 298 4.40 12.88 -13.44
N ILE A 299 5.23 12.41 -12.52
CA ILE A 299 5.06 11.12 -11.84
C ILE A 299 4.80 11.38 -10.37
N ILE A 300 3.69 10.85 -9.83
CA ILE A 300 3.27 11.10 -8.46
C ILE A 300 3.21 9.78 -7.70
N GLY A 301 3.78 9.75 -6.50
CA GLY A 301 3.76 8.58 -5.63
C GLY A 301 4.16 8.89 -4.20
N CYS A 302 4.06 7.88 -3.32
CA CYS A 302 4.54 7.93 -1.94
C CYS A 302 5.55 6.80 -1.70
N GLY A 303 6.59 7.05 -0.90
CA GLY A 303 7.56 6.05 -0.47
C GLY A 303 8.18 5.26 -1.64
N THR A 304 8.06 3.94 -1.61
CA THR A 304 8.57 3.03 -2.64
C THR A 304 8.07 3.38 -4.05
N SER A 305 6.81 3.84 -4.20
CA SER A 305 6.26 4.25 -5.50
C SER A 305 6.89 5.55 -6.01
N TRP A 306 7.24 6.47 -5.11
CA TRP A 306 8.01 7.68 -5.46
C TRP A 306 9.43 7.31 -5.91
N HIS A 307 10.11 6.38 -5.22
CA HIS A 307 11.42 5.88 -5.66
C HIS A 307 11.35 5.21 -7.04
N ALA A 308 10.26 4.48 -7.33
CA ALA A 308 10.05 3.94 -8.68
C ALA A 308 9.94 5.06 -9.73
N GLY A 309 9.23 6.15 -9.41
CA GLY A 309 9.15 7.34 -10.24
C GLY A 309 10.53 7.93 -10.56
N LEU A 310 11.38 8.10 -9.55
CA LEU A 310 12.75 8.61 -9.72
C LEU A 310 13.63 7.72 -10.62
N VAL A 311 13.48 6.39 -10.57
CA VAL A 311 14.17 5.50 -11.51
C VAL A 311 13.70 5.74 -12.94
N ILE A 312 12.39 5.91 -13.10
CA ILE A 312 11.74 6.04 -14.41
C ILE A 312 11.99 7.41 -15.05
N GLU A 313 12.17 8.45 -14.25
CA GLU A 313 12.57 9.79 -14.72
C GLU A 313 13.77 9.69 -15.66
N TYR A 314 14.87 9.07 -15.22
CA TYR A 314 16.07 8.85 -16.04
C TYR A 314 15.77 8.12 -17.36
N PHE A 315 14.87 7.13 -17.29
CA PHE A 315 14.53 6.33 -18.46
C PHE A 315 13.65 7.06 -19.45
N PHE A 316 12.63 7.76 -18.96
CA PHE A 316 11.70 8.52 -19.80
C PHE A 316 12.40 9.70 -20.46
N GLU A 317 13.17 10.49 -19.71
CA GLU A 317 13.94 11.61 -20.30
C GLU A 317 14.90 11.12 -21.39
N LYS A 318 15.60 10.01 -21.13
CA LYS A 318 16.54 9.42 -22.10
C LYS A 318 15.85 8.98 -23.39
N HIS A 319 14.69 8.34 -23.30
CA HIS A 319 14.05 7.66 -24.43
C HIS A 319 12.87 8.41 -25.02
N LEU A 320 12.14 9.20 -24.24
CA LEU A 320 11.02 9.99 -24.74
C LEU A 320 11.43 11.41 -25.11
N LYS A 321 12.56 11.89 -24.59
CA LYS A 321 13.02 13.27 -24.81
C LYS A 321 11.99 14.31 -24.38
N VAL A 322 11.40 14.11 -23.22
CA VAL A 322 10.39 14.97 -22.59
C VAL A 322 10.81 15.20 -21.14
N PRO A 323 10.75 16.44 -20.61
CA PRO A 323 11.01 16.70 -19.19
C PRO A 323 10.09 15.87 -18.30
N VAL A 324 10.65 15.29 -17.24
CA VAL A 324 9.92 14.49 -16.26
C VAL A 324 10.11 15.07 -14.87
N GLU A 325 9.03 15.26 -14.15
CA GLU A 325 9.02 15.71 -12.74
C GLU A 325 8.48 14.60 -11.85
N VAL A 326 9.16 14.31 -10.74
CA VAL A 326 8.74 13.27 -9.81
C VAL A 326 8.39 13.87 -8.45
N GLU A 327 7.13 13.74 -8.05
CA GLU A 327 6.56 14.44 -6.92
C GLU A 327 6.12 13.51 -5.80
N TYR A 328 6.35 13.90 -4.56
CA TYR A 328 5.63 13.34 -3.43
C TYR A 328 4.15 13.73 -3.52
N ALA A 329 3.26 12.75 -3.42
CA ALA A 329 1.83 13.03 -3.50
C ALA A 329 1.35 13.98 -2.39
N SER A 330 1.90 13.86 -1.17
CA SER A 330 1.63 14.75 -0.04
C SER A 330 1.97 16.21 -0.34
N GLU A 331 3.15 16.45 -0.91
CA GLU A 331 3.60 17.82 -1.24
C GLU A 331 2.84 18.38 -2.45
N PHE A 332 2.61 17.54 -3.47
CA PHE A 332 1.88 17.90 -4.67
C PHE A 332 0.48 18.46 -4.36
N ARG A 333 -0.25 17.83 -3.41
CA ARG A 333 -1.63 18.25 -3.11
C ARG A 333 -1.72 19.62 -2.45
N TYR A 334 -0.72 20.07 -1.70
CA TYR A 334 -0.78 21.33 -0.95
C TYR A 334 -0.05 22.51 -1.61
N ARG A 335 0.93 22.27 -2.46
CA ARG A 335 1.71 23.35 -3.10
C ARG A 335 1.02 24.05 -4.27
N ASN A 336 -0.25 23.69 -4.59
CA ASN A 336 -0.98 24.21 -5.76
C ASN A 336 -0.16 24.10 -7.07
N PRO A 337 0.12 22.86 -7.54
CA PRO A 337 1.05 22.62 -8.63
C PRO A 337 0.59 23.28 -9.95
N ILE A 338 1.55 23.73 -10.75
CA ILE A 338 1.28 24.23 -12.10
C ILE A 338 1.13 23.02 -13.01
N ILE A 339 -0.04 22.87 -13.61
CA ILE A 339 -0.38 21.76 -14.50
C ILE A 339 -1.00 22.31 -15.78
N TYR A 340 -0.57 21.79 -16.91
CA TYR A 340 -1.09 22.14 -18.24
C TYR A 340 -1.95 21.01 -18.80
N LYS A 341 -2.86 21.35 -19.70
CA LYS A 341 -3.74 20.36 -20.37
C LYS A 341 -2.99 19.30 -21.18
N ASP A 342 -1.78 19.65 -21.65
CA ASP A 342 -0.92 18.74 -22.42
C ASP A 342 0.01 17.90 -21.53
N ASP A 343 -0.05 18.05 -20.20
CA ASP A 343 0.72 17.22 -19.26
C ASP A 343 0.13 15.82 -19.20
N ILE A 344 1.01 14.84 -19.13
CA ILE A 344 0.68 13.46 -18.75
C ILE A 344 1.10 13.25 -17.29
N VAL A 345 0.17 12.82 -16.47
CA VAL A 345 0.44 12.51 -15.06
C VAL A 345 0.34 11.00 -14.84
N PHE A 346 1.43 10.38 -14.44
CA PHE A 346 1.42 9.00 -13.97
C PHE A 346 1.28 8.99 -12.45
N VAL A 347 0.28 8.27 -11.94
CA VAL A 347 0.12 8.04 -10.51
C VAL A 347 0.46 6.59 -10.18
N ILE A 348 1.41 6.39 -9.27
CA ILE A 348 1.92 5.07 -8.91
C ILE A 348 1.47 4.70 -7.51
N SER A 349 0.79 3.55 -7.35
CA SER A 349 0.36 3.05 -6.05
C SER A 349 0.27 1.52 -6.02
N GLN A 350 0.83 0.88 -5.01
CA GLN A 350 0.65 -0.55 -4.82
C GLN A 350 -0.80 -0.87 -4.41
N SER A 351 -1.31 -0.22 -3.37
CA SER A 351 -2.66 -0.46 -2.85
C SER A 351 -3.76 0.15 -3.72
N GLY A 352 -3.45 1.26 -4.40
CA GLY A 352 -4.45 2.09 -5.08
C GLY A 352 -5.41 2.82 -4.12
N GLU A 353 -5.07 2.88 -2.82
CA GLU A 353 -5.90 3.46 -1.76
C GLU A 353 -5.12 4.51 -0.92
N THR A 354 -3.93 4.91 -1.35
CA THR A 354 -3.14 5.93 -0.64
C THR A 354 -3.82 7.27 -0.73
N ALA A 355 -4.19 7.86 0.41
CA ALA A 355 -5.00 9.08 0.48
C ALA A 355 -4.38 10.25 -0.29
N ASP A 356 -3.11 10.55 -0.03
CA ASP A 356 -2.41 11.65 -0.73
C ASP A 356 -2.36 11.43 -2.24
N THR A 357 -2.08 10.19 -2.69
CA THR A 357 -2.02 9.87 -4.12
C THR A 357 -3.40 9.98 -4.77
N LEU A 358 -4.46 9.58 -4.08
CA LEU A 358 -5.83 9.70 -4.56
C LEU A 358 -6.23 11.19 -4.72
N GLU A 359 -5.90 12.01 -3.74
CA GLU A 359 -6.22 13.44 -3.80
C GLU A 359 -5.39 14.16 -4.87
N ALA A 360 -4.09 13.86 -4.97
CA ALA A 360 -3.24 14.35 -6.04
C ALA A 360 -3.78 13.97 -7.44
N THR A 361 -4.36 12.77 -7.57
CA THR A 361 -5.04 12.31 -8.80
C THR A 361 -6.20 13.23 -9.18
N LYS A 362 -7.07 13.56 -8.22
CA LYS A 362 -8.22 14.45 -8.46
C LYS A 362 -7.77 15.86 -8.86
N ILE A 363 -6.83 16.44 -8.10
CA ILE A 363 -6.26 17.77 -8.39
C ILE A 363 -5.68 17.83 -9.81
N ALA A 364 -4.92 16.81 -10.22
CA ALA A 364 -4.36 16.76 -11.56
C ALA A 364 -5.43 16.70 -12.65
N LYS A 365 -6.50 15.91 -12.44
CA LYS A 365 -7.66 15.83 -13.36
C LYS A 365 -8.43 17.14 -13.44
N GLU A 366 -8.76 17.74 -12.29
CA GLU A 366 -9.47 19.03 -12.21
C GLU A 366 -8.74 20.15 -12.94
N LYS A 367 -7.39 20.13 -12.90
CA LYS A 367 -6.53 21.07 -13.64
C LYS A 367 -6.39 20.70 -15.12
N GLY A 368 -6.99 19.61 -15.59
CA GLY A 368 -7.12 19.23 -17.00
C GLY A 368 -6.01 18.33 -17.54
N ALA A 369 -5.08 17.81 -16.73
CA ALA A 369 -4.09 16.84 -17.16
C ALA A 369 -4.70 15.49 -17.51
N THR A 370 -4.02 14.73 -18.37
CA THR A 370 -4.35 13.31 -18.58
C THR A 370 -3.67 12.47 -17.51
N VAL A 371 -4.44 11.87 -16.61
CA VAL A 371 -3.93 11.07 -15.49
C VAL A 371 -4.04 9.58 -15.78
N LEU A 372 -2.92 8.85 -15.69
CA LEU A 372 -2.79 7.43 -15.97
C LEU A 372 -2.31 6.68 -14.73
N GLY A 373 -3.04 5.63 -14.33
CA GLY A 373 -2.76 4.87 -13.12
C GLY A 373 -1.81 3.69 -13.35
N ILE A 374 -0.83 3.53 -12.48
CA ILE A 374 0.05 2.35 -12.40
C ILE A 374 -0.19 1.69 -11.03
N VAL A 375 -1.12 0.75 -10.98
CA VAL A 375 -1.70 0.26 -9.73
C VAL A 375 -1.68 -1.27 -9.66
N ASN A 376 -1.45 -1.85 -8.48
CA ASN A 376 -1.49 -3.30 -8.34
C ASN A 376 -2.88 -3.84 -8.01
N SER A 377 -3.65 -3.13 -7.18
CA SER A 377 -4.98 -3.58 -6.74
C SER A 377 -6.06 -3.23 -7.75
N VAL A 378 -6.66 -4.27 -8.33
CA VAL A 378 -7.76 -4.12 -9.31
C VAL A 378 -8.97 -3.52 -8.62
N GLY A 379 -9.64 -2.55 -9.29
CA GLY A 379 -10.85 -1.90 -8.79
C GLY A 379 -10.63 -0.97 -7.60
N SER A 380 -9.39 -0.61 -7.26
CA SER A 380 -9.07 0.36 -6.20
C SER A 380 -9.52 1.78 -6.54
N SER A 381 -9.57 2.64 -5.52
CA SER A 381 -10.03 4.03 -5.65
C SER A 381 -9.23 4.82 -6.68
N ILE A 382 -7.89 4.73 -6.65
CA ILE A 382 -7.03 5.41 -7.62
C ILE A 382 -7.25 4.85 -9.03
N ALA A 383 -7.41 3.51 -9.18
CA ALA A 383 -7.66 2.90 -10.49
C ALA A 383 -8.98 3.37 -11.11
N ARG A 384 -10.01 3.61 -10.30
CA ARG A 384 -11.30 4.15 -10.77
C ARG A 384 -11.27 5.66 -11.02
N GLU A 385 -10.42 6.38 -10.30
CA GLU A 385 -10.31 7.83 -10.41
C GLU A 385 -9.50 8.26 -11.64
N THR A 386 -8.51 7.49 -12.06
CA THR A 386 -7.68 7.79 -13.25
C THR A 386 -8.47 7.65 -14.55
N HIS A 387 -8.02 8.31 -15.61
CA HIS A 387 -8.66 8.18 -16.93
C HIS A 387 -8.52 6.76 -17.48
N GLU A 388 -7.34 6.18 -17.34
CA GLU A 388 -6.97 4.80 -17.70
C GLU A 388 -5.68 4.43 -16.97
N GLY A 389 -5.13 3.25 -17.25
CA GLY A 389 -3.87 2.86 -16.63
C GLY A 389 -3.43 1.45 -16.98
N SER A 390 -2.52 0.94 -16.17
CA SER A 390 -2.01 -0.42 -16.26
C SER A 390 -1.91 -1.03 -14.87
N TYR A 391 -2.53 -2.19 -14.69
CA TYR A 391 -2.35 -2.99 -13.47
C TYR A 391 -0.98 -3.68 -13.48
N LEU A 392 -0.35 -3.82 -12.32
CA LEU A 392 0.95 -4.47 -12.19
C LEU A 392 0.88 -5.99 -12.35
N HIS A 393 -0.23 -6.61 -11.96
CA HIS A 393 -0.39 -8.06 -11.88
C HIS A 393 0.68 -8.77 -11.02
N ALA A 394 1.23 -8.07 -10.03
CA ALA A 394 2.24 -8.63 -9.12
C ALA A 394 1.64 -9.64 -8.11
N GLY A 395 0.31 -9.75 -8.07
CA GLY A 395 -0.41 -10.49 -7.04
C GLY A 395 -0.48 -9.73 -5.71
N PRO A 396 -1.15 -10.30 -4.69
CA PRO A 396 -1.25 -9.69 -3.36
C PRO A 396 0.14 -9.49 -2.73
N GLU A 397 0.36 -8.34 -2.10
CA GLU A 397 1.55 -8.01 -1.32
C GLU A 397 1.12 -7.66 0.10
N ILE A 398 1.49 -8.51 1.06
CA ILE A 398 0.99 -8.51 2.44
C ILE A 398 2.02 -7.88 3.39
N GLY A 399 3.31 -8.17 3.21
CA GLY A 399 4.39 -7.55 3.98
C GLY A 399 4.27 -6.03 3.91
N VAL A 400 4.41 -5.34 5.05
CA VAL A 400 4.26 -3.88 5.11
C VAL A 400 5.28 -3.19 4.20
N ALA A 401 6.56 -3.59 4.28
CA ALA A 401 7.59 -3.12 3.39
C ALA A 401 7.39 -3.67 1.97
N SER A 402 7.20 -2.79 0.99
CA SER A 402 6.96 -3.17 -0.41
C SER A 402 8.23 -3.74 -1.05
N THR A 403 8.08 -4.82 -1.84
CA THR A 403 9.19 -5.51 -2.52
C THR A 403 8.86 -5.81 -3.98
N LYS A 404 8.00 -6.80 -4.24
CA LYS A 404 7.64 -7.22 -5.61
C LYS A 404 6.82 -6.17 -6.36
N ALA A 405 6.07 -5.33 -5.66
CA ALA A 405 5.35 -4.23 -6.29
C ALA A 405 6.33 -3.22 -6.90
N PHE A 406 7.43 -2.87 -6.22
CA PHE A 406 8.45 -1.97 -6.75
C PHE A 406 9.03 -2.46 -8.09
N THR A 407 9.51 -3.69 -8.15
CA THR A 407 10.09 -4.24 -9.40
C THR A 407 9.05 -4.38 -10.51
N SER A 408 7.78 -4.66 -10.17
CA SER A 408 6.68 -4.70 -11.12
C SER A 408 6.29 -3.29 -11.61
N GLN A 409 6.32 -2.26 -10.76
CA GLN A 409 6.14 -0.85 -11.14
C GLN A 409 7.20 -0.44 -12.15
N LEU A 410 8.46 -0.69 -11.86
CA LEU A 410 9.57 -0.40 -12.78
C LEU A 410 9.37 -1.10 -14.11
N LEU A 411 9.05 -2.39 -14.11
CA LEU A 411 8.88 -3.17 -15.34
C LEU A 411 7.77 -2.63 -16.22
N VAL A 412 6.60 -2.31 -15.65
CA VAL A 412 5.47 -1.77 -16.42
C VAL A 412 5.82 -0.40 -17.00
N LEU A 413 6.45 0.47 -16.21
CA LEU A 413 6.87 1.80 -16.66
C LEU A 413 7.98 1.72 -17.72
N PHE A 414 8.93 0.79 -17.59
CA PHE A 414 9.92 0.53 -18.65
C PHE A 414 9.26 0.10 -19.96
N MET A 415 8.25 -0.78 -19.91
CA MET A 415 7.50 -1.16 -21.12
C MET A 415 6.78 0.02 -21.76
N ILE A 416 6.19 0.92 -20.96
CA ILE A 416 5.56 2.15 -21.44
C ILE A 416 6.59 3.03 -22.15
N GLY A 417 7.72 3.30 -21.50
CA GLY A 417 8.78 4.14 -22.06
C GLY A 417 9.44 3.55 -23.31
N LEU A 418 9.66 2.22 -23.34
CA LEU A 418 10.16 1.54 -24.54
C LEU A 418 9.22 1.70 -25.73
N LYS A 419 7.93 1.42 -25.52
CA LYS A 419 6.92 1.53 -26.56
C LYS A 419 6.83 2.97 -27.10
N ALA A 420 6.73 3.94 -26.18
CA ALA A 420 6.63 5.35 -26.56
C ALA A 420 7.91 5.85 -27.23
N GLY A 421 9.10 5.49 -26.73
CA GLY A 421 10.38 5.85 -27.32
C GLY A 421 10.58 5.28 -28.74
N TYR A 422 10.16 4.03 -28.95
CA TYR A 422 10.15 3.40 -30.28
C TYR A 422 9.16 4.10 -31.21
N SER A 423 7.93 4.34 -30.77
CA SER A 423 6.91 5.04 -31.55
C SER A 423 7.29 6.48 -31.92
N LYS A 424 8.12 7.16 -31.09
CA LYS A 424 8.69 8.49 -31.39
C LYS A 424 9.90 8.43 -32.34
N GLY A 425 10.40 7.24 -32.69
CA GLY A 425 11.63 7.08 -33.48
C GLY A 425 12.93 7.34 -32.69
N ASN A 426 12.87 7.52 -31.37
CA ASN A 426 14.03 7.74 -30.51
C ASN A 426 14.79 6.44 -30.20
N ILE A 427 14.16 5.29 -30.39
CA ILE A 427 14.72 3.94 -30.24
C ILE A 427 14.60 3.24 -31.59
N SER A 428 15.75 2.79 -32.15
CA SER A 428 15.74 2.00 -33.39
C SER A 428 15.11 0.62 -33.16
N GLU A 429 14.58 0.01 -34.21
CA GLU A 429 13.95 -1.30 -34.17
C GLU A 429 14.85 -2.37 -33.55
N ASN A 430 16.09 -2.50 -34.00
CA ASN A 430 17.05 -3.44 -33.44
C ASN A 430 17.27 -3.21 -31.93
N LYS A 431 17.34 -1.95 -31.51
CA LYS A 431 17.53 -1.61 -30.10
C LYS A 431 16.27 -1.93 -29.28
N PHE A 432 15.10 -1.71 -29.83
CA PHE A 432 13.82 -2.04 -29.20
C PHE A 432 13.72 -3.56 -28.94
N HIS A 433 14.00 -4.38 -29.93
CA HIS A 433 14.00 -5.85 -29.78
C HIS A 433 15.07 -6.35 -28.79
N GLU A 434 16.27 -5.74 -28.82
CA GLU A 434 17.32 -6.03 -27.83
C GLU A 434 16.84 -5.76 -26.39
N LEU A 435 16.16 -4.63 -26.17
CA LEU A 435 15.67 -4.22 -24.85
C LEU A 435 14.49 -5.07 -24.40
N ILE A 436 13.58 -5.46 -25.28
CA ILE A 436 12.50 -6.44 -24.98
C ILE A 436 13.09 -7.78 -24.54
N THR A 437 14.07 -8.29 -25.28
CA THR A 437 14.76 -9.55 -24.92
C THR A 437 15.41 -9.46 -23.54
N GLU A 438 16.03 -8.31 -23.21
CA GLU A 438 16.62 -8.08 -21.89
C GLU A 438 15.56 -8.09 -20.78
N ILE A 439 14.43 -7.42 -20.98
CA ILE A 439 13.29 -7.44 -20.04
C ILE A 439 12.81 -8.87 -19.79
N GLN A 440 12.64 -9.68 -20.83
CA GLN A 440 12.20 -11.07 -20.71
C GLN A 440 13.19 -11.96 -19.96
N ASN A 441 14.47 -11.59 -19.91
CA ASN A 441 15.52 -12.31 -19.20
C ASN A 441 15.66 -11.90 -17.73
N LEU A 442 15.11 -10.76 -17.27
CA LEU A 442 15.21 -10.30 -15.89
C LEU A 442 14.77 -11.35 -14.85
N PRO A 443 13.66 -12.10 -15.04
CA PRO A 443 13.26 -13.14 -14.10
C PRO A 443 14.30 -14.26 -13.94
N LYS A 444 15.03 -14.60 -14.99
CA LYS A 444 16.10 -15.61 -14.93
C LYS A 444 17.31 -15.06 -14.17
N LYS A 445 17.67 -13.79 -14.40
CA LYS A 445 18.78 -13.11 -13.72
C LYS A 445 18.54 -13.00 -12.20
N ILE A 446 17.32 -12.64 -11.78
CA ILE A 446 16.97 -12.60 -10.35
C ILE A 446 17.15 -13.97 -9.69
N LYS A 447 16.76 -15.07 -10.36
CA LYS A 447 16.95 -16.43 -9.81
C LYS A 447 18.42 -16.79 -9.57
N ILE A 448 19.36 -16.17 -10.27
CA ILE A 448 20.80 -16.38 -10.04
C ILE A 448 21.19 -15.79 -8.67
N ILE A 449 20.70 -14.60 -8.32
CA ILE A 449 20.95 -13.96 -7.02
C ILE A 449 20.49 -14.86 -5.86
N PHE A 450 19.38 -15.56 -6.04
CA PHE A 450 18.83 -16.46 -5.01
C PHE A 450 19.69 -17.71 -4.72
N LYS A 451 20.73 -17.98 -5.51
CA LYS A 451 21.67 -19.06 -5.21
C LYS A 451 22.64 -18.69 -4.08
N ASP A 452 22.82 -17.40 -3.80
CA ASP A 452 23.82 -16.86 -2.87
C ASP A 452 23.22 -16.33 -1.55
N LEU A 453 21.99 -16.77 -1.17
CA LEU A 453 21.29 -16.29 0.04
C LEU A 453 22.15 -16.39 1.30
N LYS A 454 22.87 -17.51 1.51
CA LYS A 454 23.75 -17.71 2.67
C LYS A 454 24.89 -16.69 2.73
N LYS A 455 25.39 -16.22 1.57
CA LYS A 455 26.44 -15.20 1.52
C LYS A 455 25.89 -13.85 1.96
N ILE A 456 24.67 -13.50 1.52
CA ILE A 456 24.00 -12.25 1.93
C ILE A 456 23.71 -12.28 3.43
N GLU A 457 23.24 -13.40 3.96
CA GLU A 457 23.00 -13.59 5.40
C GLU A 457 24.29 -13.42 6.22
N LYS A 458 25.42 -13.98 5.76
CA LYS A 458 26.72 -13.76 6.42
C LYS A 458 27.13 -12.29 6.41
N ILE A 459 26.91 -11.56 5.31
CA ILE A 459 27.19 -10.12 5.26
C ILE A 459 26.31 -9.36 6.26
N ALA A 460 25.03 -9.70 6.34
CA ALA A 460 24.11 -9.10 7.32
C ALA A 460 24.62 -9.27 8.75
N TYR A 461 25.23 -10.40 9.11
CA TYR A 461 25.78 -10.67 10.43
C TYR A 461 26.91 -9.68 10.83
N HIS A 462 27.63 -9.10 9.89
CA HIS A 462 28.68 -8.13 10.18
C HIS A 462 28.15 -6.73 10.54
N ILE A 463 26.91 -6.40 10.14
CA ILE A 463 26.37 -5.04 10.31
C ILE A 463 25.07 -4.96 11.11
N TYR A 464 24.41 -6.09 11.47
CA TYR A 464 23.09 -6.06 12.12
C TYR A 464 23.07 -5.33 13.47
N LYS A 465 24.22 -5.21 14.18
CA LYS A 465 24.35 -4.49 15.46
C LYS A 465 24.56 -2.99 15.31
N LYS A 466 24.83 -2.51 14.08
CA LYS A 466 25.04 -1.08 13.84
C LYS A 466 23.72 -0.32 13.92
N ASN A 467 23.77 0.95 14.31
CA ASN A 467 22.57 1.78 14.45
C ASN A 467 22.36 2.71 13.24
N ASN A 468 23.39 2.93 12.44
CA ASN A 468 23.34 3.77 11.26
C ASN A 468 23.88 3.01 10.04
N CYS A 469 23.44 3.40 8.84
CA CYS A 469 23.93 2.83 7.59
C CYS A 469 23.71 3.84 6.44
N LEU A 470 24.69 4.02 5.57
CA LEU A 470 24.55 4.82 4.37
C LEU A 470 24.38 3.93 3.14
N PHE A 471 23.51 4.34 2.24
CA PHE A 471 23.34 3.71 0.93
C PHE A 471 23.73 4.70 -0.16
N MET A 472 24.47 4.24 -1.18
CA MET A 472 24.98 5.13 -2.21
C MET A 472 24.80 4.55 -3.60
N GLY A 473 24.35 5.39 -4.51
CA GLY A 473 24.25 5.09 -5.94
C GLY A 473 24.53 6.33 -6.78
N ARG A 474 24.65 6.14 -8.09
CA ARG A 474 24.75 7.23 -9.07
C ARG A 474 23.81 6.96 -10.24
N GLY A 475 23.36 8.04 -10.91
CA GLY A 475 22.39 7.93 -12.00
C GLY A 475 21.13 7.19 -11.53
N ASN A 476 20.60 6.29 -12.34
CA ASN A 476 19.42 5.49 -12.03
C ASN A 476 19.58 4.52 -10.84
N ASN A 477 20.79 4.35 -10.31
CA ASN A 477 21.05 3.59 -9.08
C ASN A 477 20.98 4.43 -7.81
N PHE A 478 20.90 5.76 -7.89
CA PHE A 478 20.64 6.59 -6.72
C PHE A 478 19.24 6.32 -6.12
N PRO A 479 18.15 6.30 -6.90
CA PRO A 479 16.86 5.91 -6.36
C PRO A 479 16.80 4.48 -5.79
N VAL A 480 17.62 3.56 -6.32
CA VAL A 480 17.76 2.20 -5.75
C VAL A 480 18.43 2.24 -4.38
N ALA A 481 19.39 3.13 -4.18
CA ALA A 481 20.01 3.37 -2.86
C ALA A 481 18.99 3.94 -1.87
N LEU A 482 18.14 4.88 -2.29
CA LEU A 482 17.03 5.39 -1.47
C LEU A 482 16.08 4.25 -1.07
N GLU A 483 15.69 3.40 -2.02
CA GLU A 483 14.78 2.27 -1.76
C GLU A 483 15.42 1.22 -0.84
N GLY A 484 16.71 0.91 -1.01
CA GLY A 484 17.45 0.03 -0.10
C GLY A 484 17.51 0.57 1.32
N ALA A 485 17.80 1.87 1.49
CA ALA A 485 17.79 2.56 2.76
C ALA A 485 16.39 2.55 3.41
N LEU A 486 15.33 2.77 2.62
CA LEU A 486 13.95 2.69 3.09
C LEU A 486 13.64 1.28 3.62
N LYS A 487 13.97 0.23 2.87
CA LYS A 487 13.75 -1.16 3.33
C LYS A 487 14.47 -1.45 4.64
N LEU A 488 15.72 -1.03 4.78
CA LEU A 488 16.47 -1.27 6.01
C LEU A 488 15.86 -0.55 7.21
N LYS A 489 15.52 0.74 7.08
CA LYS A 489 14.93 1.51 8.20
C LYS A 489 13.54 1.01 8.61
N GLU A 490 12.70 0.62 7.65
CA GLU A 490 11.34 0.17 7.92
C GLU A 490 11.30 -1.09 8.79
N ILE A 491 12.14 -2.08 8.51
CA ILE A 491 12.01 -3.41 9.12
C ILE A 491 13.04 -3.70 10.20
N SER A 492 14.19 -3.00 10.24
CA SER A 492 15.26 -3.23 11.21
C SER A 492 15.40 -2.13 12.25
N TYR A 493 14.80 -0.96 12.01
CA TYR A 493 14.90 0.26 12.82
C TYR A 493 16.33 0.84 12.88
N ILE A 494 17.21 0.45 11.97
CA ILE A 494 18.49 1.10 11.75
C ILE A 494 18.23 2.40 11.02
N HIS A 495 18.81 3.51 11.50
CA HIS A 495 18.78 4.77 10.78
C HIS A 495 19.59 4.63 9.48
N ALA A 496 18.91 4.55 8.35
CA ALA A 496 19.51 4.36 7.04
C ALA A 496 19.13 5.47 6.08
N GLU A 497 20.12 6.01 5.36
CA GLU A 497 19.90 7.08 4.39
C GLU A 497 20.54 6.75 3.05
N GLY A 498 19.85 7.17 1.97
CA GLY A 498 20.34 7.04 0.60
C GLY A 498 20.87 8.37 0.08
N TYR A 499 22.05 8.35 -0.56
CA TYR A 499 22.66 9.54 -1.14
C TYR A 499 23.12 9.31 -2.59
N PRO A 500 23.04 10.35 -3.44
CA PRO A 500 23.86 10.38 -4.63
C PRO A 500 25.33 10.38 -4.20
N ALA A 501 26.11 9.39 -4.66
CA ALA A 501 27.47 9.20 -4.10
C ALA A 501 28.39 10.41 -4.24
N ALA A 502 28.17 11.29 -5.22
CA ALA A 502 28.92 12.53 -5.37
C ALA A 502 28.63 13.54 -4.26
N GLU A 503 27.37 13.59 -3.77
CA GLU A 503 26.90 14.53 -2.77
C GLU A 503 27.46 14.26 -1.35
N LEU A 504 28.07 13.09 -1.13
CA LEU A 504 28.76 12.82 0.13
C LEU A 504 29.75 13.91 0.52
N LYS A 505 30.46 14.50 -0.46
CA LYS A 505 31.47 15.56 -0.23
C LYS A 505 30.87 16.86 0.31
N HIS A 506 29.57 17.05 0.13
CA HIS A 506 28.86 18.28 0.48
C HIS A 506 28.18 18.18 1.87
N GLY A 507 28.74 17.34 2.76
CA GLY A 507 28.28 17.24 4.16
C GLY A 507 28.29 15.82 4.71
N PRO A 508 27.56 14.86 4.12
CA PRO A 508 27.37 13.51 4.69
C PRO A 508 28.66 12.73 4.94
N ILE A 509 29.76 13.03 4.25
CA ILE A 509 31.06 12.40 4.46
C ILE A 509 31.59 12.60 5.88
N ALA A 510 31.13 13.63 6.59
CA ALA A 510 31.47 13.86 8.00
C ALA A 510 30.99 12.74 8.92
N LEU A 511 29.98 11.95 8.51
CA LEU A 511 29.43 10.82 9.26
C LEU A 511 30.24 9.53 9.07
N ILE A 512 31.22 9.52 8.15
CA ILE A 512 31.96 8.32 7.79
C ILE A 512 33.06 8.04 8.81
N ASP A 513 32.96 6.90 9.48
CA ASP A 513 33.97 6.33 10.37
C ASP A 513 33.95 4.79 10.29
N LYS A 514 34.69 4.12 11.19
CA LYS A 514 34.74 2.65 11.30
C LYS A 514 33.44 2.00 11.79
N GLU A 515 32.52 2.79 12.35
CA GLU A 515 31.23 2.30 12.85
C GLU A 515 30.10 2.50 11.84
N MET A 516 30.34 3.24 10.73
CA MET A 516 29.38 3.54 9.69
C MET A 516 29.48 2.55 8.52
N PRO A 517 28.60 1.55 8.38
CA PRO A 517 28.48 0.75 7.18
C PRO A 517 27.99 1.60 6.01
N ALA A 518 28.61 1.37 4.86
CA ALA A 518 28.24 2.01 3.60
C ALA A 518 27.92 0.95 2.54
N ILE A 519 26.69 0.90 2.09
CA ILE A 519 26.24 -0.01 1.03
C ILE A 519 26.28 0.76 -0.29
N VAL A 520 27.06 0.26 -1.24
CA VAL A 520 27.32 0.95 -2.51
C VAL A 520 26.83 0.11 -3.69
N ILE A 521 26.13 0.75 -4.63
CA ILE A 521 25.69 0.11 -5.86
C ILE A 521 26.68 0.50 -6.96
N CYS A 522 27.55 -0.44 -7.33
CA CYS A 522 28.62 -0.22 -8.29
C CYS A 522 28.57 -1.24 -9.43
N THR A 523 27.43 -1.24 -10.14
CA THR A 523 27.24 -2.05 -11.35
C THR A 523 27.60 -1.26 -12.61
N LYS A 524 27.82 -1.95 -13.73
CA LYS A 524 28.28 -1.33 -14.98
C LYS A 524 27.30 -0.27 -15.49
N SER A 525 27.74 0.99 -15.50
CA SER A 525 27.01 2.16 -15.96
C SER A 525 28.00 3.19 -16.51
N MET A 526 27.50 4.32 -17.01
CA MET A 526 28.34 5.44 -17.42
C MET A 526 29.13 6.03 -16.25
N GLU A 527 28.56 5.98 -15.04
CA GLU A 527 29.10 6.54 -13.81
C GLU A 527 30.03 5.57 -13.06
N TYR A 528 30.25 4.37 -13.57
CA TYR A 528 30.97 3.28 -12.89
C TYR A 528 32.35 3.72 -12.35
N LYS A 529 33.20 4.33 -13.19
CA LYS A 529 34.52 4.81 -12.77
C LYS A 529 34.43 5.87 -11.66
N LYS A 530 33.43 6.74 -11.71
CA LYS A 530 33.19 7.75 -10.67
C LYS A 530 32.72 7.14 -9.36
N MET A 531 31.95 6.05 -9.43
CA MET A 531 31.54 5.29 -8.26
C MET A 531 32.74 4.65 -7.56
N ILE A 532 33.71 4.10 -8.29
CA ILE A 532 34.97 3.58 -7.73
C ILE A 532 35.70 4.67 -6.94
N SER A 533 35.82 5.87 -7.49
CA SER A 533 36.46 7.01 -6.78
C SER A 533 35.72 7.33 -5.46
N ASN A 534 34.39 7.34 -5.47
CA ASN A 534 33.61 7.58 -4.25
C ASN A 534 33.82 6.45 -3.22
N ILE A 535 33.93 5.20 -3.65
CA ILE A 535 34.27 4.07 -2.76
C ILE A 535 35.64 4.28 -2.10
N GLN A 536 36.67 4.70 -2.85
CA GLN A 536 38.01 4.98 -2.33
C GLN A 536 37.98 6.11 -1.30
N GLU A 537 37.17 7.15 -1.52
CA GLU A 537 37.02 8.28 -0.59
C GLU A 537 36.44 7.87 0.78
N ILE A 538 35.44 6.99 0.80
CA ILE A 538 34.88 6.50 2.07
C ILE A 538 35.79 5.45 2.71
N LYS A 539 36.49 4.63 1.92
CA LYS A 539 37.49 3.68 2.43
C LYS A 539 38.66 4.38 3.11
N SER A 540 39.12 5.52 2.61
CA SER A 540 40.18 6.31 3.23
C SER A 540 39.80 6.81 4.64
N ARG A 541 38.48 6.83 4.95
CA ARG A 541 37.90 7.18 6.26
C ARG A 541 37.50 5.98 7.09
N LYS A 542 37.94 4.78 6.69
CA LYS A 542 37.76 3.52 7.41
C LYS A 542 36.31 3.00 7.44
N ALA A 543 35.42 3.44 6.53
CA ALA A 543 34.08 2.88 6.40
C ALA A 543 34.13 1.36 6.14
N ILE A 544 33.12 0.63 6.65
CA ILE A 544 32.85 -0.74 6.25
C ILE A 544 32.04 -0.68 4.96
N VAL A 545 32.64 -1.06 3.83
CA VAL A 545 32.00 -0.92 2.51
C VAL A 545 31.50 -2.26 1.98
N ILE A 546 30.19 -2.32 1.71
CA ILE A 546 29.50 -3.47 1.11
C ILE A 546 29.08 -3.09 -0.30
N GLY A 547 29.63 -3.76 -1.31
CA GLY A 547 29.33 -3.46 -2.70
C GLY A 547 28.31 -4.43 -3.32
N VAL A 548 27.28 -3.89 -3.99
CA VAL A 548 26.49 -4.62 -4.98
C VAL A 548 27.16 -4.39 -6.33
N ILE A 549 27.75 -5.44 -6.89
CA ILE A 549 28.61 -5.36 -8.08
C ILE A 549 28.26 -6.43 -9.11
N ASP A 550 28.54 -6.14 -10.38
CA ASP A 550 28.43 -7.16 -11.44
C ASP A 550 29.45 -8.27 -11.26
N GLU A 551 29.07 -9.47 -11.66
CA GLU A 551 29.96 -10.65 -11.67
C GLU A 551 31.25 -10.44 -12.47
N LYS A 552 31.26 -9.52 -13.44
CA LYS A 552 32.41 -9.21 -14.31
C LYS A 552 33.33 -8.10 -13.78
N ASN A 553 32.95 -7.43 -12.70
CA ASN A 553 33.67 -6.27 -12.16
C ASN A 553 34.70 -6.67 -11.09
N ILE A 554 35.78 -7.31 -11.50
CA ILE A 554 36.82 -7.84 -10.59
C ILE A 554 37.59 -6.70 -9.90
N GLU A 555 37.83 -5.58 -10.57
CA GLU A 555 38.64 -4.45 -10.06
C GLU A 555 38.10 -3.85 -8.78
N VAL A 556 36.75 -3.74 -8.66
CA VAL A 556 36.10 -3.16 -7.49
C VAL A 556 36.15 -4.10 -6.28
N LYS A 557 36.21 -5.40 -6.49
CA LYS A 557 36.27 -6.41 -5.42
C LYS A 557 37.34 -6.13 -4.38
N ASN A 558 38.52 -5.70 -4.85
CA ASN A 558 39.69 -5.54 -4.00
C ASN A 558 39.63 -4.31 -3.07
N ILE A 559 38.71 -3.38 -3.33
CA ILE A 559 38.55 -2.18 -2.50
C ILE A 559 37.34 -2.25 -1.54
N LEU A 560 36.55 -3.34 -1.61
CA LEU A 560 35.37 -3.57 -0.78
C LEU A 560 35.70 -4.50 0.40
N ASP A 561 35.08 -4.30 1.54
CA ASP A 561 35.15 -5.26 2.65
C ASP A 561 34.28 -6.48 2.38
N TYR A 562 33.09 -6.25 1.82
CA TYR A 562 32.17 -7.30 1.42
C TYR A 562 31.54 -6.97 0.07
N HIS A 563 31.11 -8.00 -0.67
CA HIS A 563 30.43 -7.80 -1.94
C HIS A 563 29.33 -8.83 -2.17
N ILE A 564 28.27 -8.38 -2.83
CA ILE A 564 27.17 -9.20 -3.33
C ILE A 564 27.22 -9.13 -4.86
N LEU A 565 27.34 -10.30 -5.50
CA LEU A 565 27.40 -10.38 -6.95
C LEU A 565 25.99 -10.37 -7.54
N VAL A 566 25.81 -9.61 -8.61
CA VAL A 566 24.59 -9.61 -9.41
C VAL A 566 24.92 -9.91 -10.87
N PRO A 567 24.01 -10.57 -11.60
CA PRO A 567 24.20 -10.81 -13.03
C PRO A 567 24.28 -9.51 -13.82
N THR A 568 25.20 -9.46 -14.77
CA THR A 568 25.32 -8.31 -15.68
C THR A 568 24.02 -8.08 -16.45
N THR A 569 23.53 -6.85 -16.45
CA THR A 569 22.33 -6.43 -17.17
C THR A 569 22.53 -5.08 -17.86
N LYS A 570 21.66 -4.71 -18.79
CA LYS A 570 21.68 -3.36 -19.39
C LYS A 570 21.48 -2.31 -18.29
N ALA A 571 22.24 -1.23 -18.35
CA ALA A 571 22.22 -0.18 -17.32
C ALA A 571 20.82 0.36 -17.04
N ASP A 572 19.97 0.52 -18.06
CA ASP A 572 18.60 0.99 -17.93
C ASP A 572 17.74 0.09 -17.01
N PHE A 573 17.98 -1.22 -16.97
CA PHE A 573 17.20 -2.18 -16.19
C PHE A 573 17.94 -2.67 -14.94
N SER A 574 19.17 -2.19 -14.70
CA SER A 574 19.95 -2.55 -13.51
C SER A 574 19.21 -2.27 -12.18
N PRO A 575 18.35 -1.25 -12.04
CA PRO A 575 17.55 -1.03 -10.83
C PRO A 575 16.73 -2.25 -10.39
N ILE A 576 16.12 -3.00 -11.32
CA ILE A 576 15.34 -4.22 -11.00
C ILE A 576 16.25 -5.31 -10.42
N ILE A 577 17.48 -5.43 -10.89
CA ILE A 577 18.44 -6.44 -10.43
C ILE A 577 19.10 -6.01 -9.12
N ASN A 578 19.48 -4.73 -9.01
CA ASN A 578 20.27 -4.22 -7.90
C ASN A 578 19.48 -4.07 -6.60
N ILE A 579 18.16 -3.92 -6.67
CA ILE A 579 17.32 -3.84 -5.47
C ILE A 579 17.18 -5.19 -4.75
N ILE A 580 17.25 -6.30 -5.46
CA ILE A 580 17.04 -7.65 -4.90
C ILE A 580 17.98 -7.96 -3.75
N PRO A 581 19.32 -7.81 -3.90
CA PRO A 581 20.24 -8.05 -2.79
C PRO A 581 20.05 -7.07 -1.63
N LEU A 582 19.59 -5.84 -1.88
CA LEU A 582 19.32 -4.85 -0.82
C LEU A 582 18.10 -5.24 0.02
N GLN A 583 17.04 -5.74 -0.63
CA GLN A 583 15.86 -6.27 0.05
C GLN A 583 16.24 -7.49 0.91
N LEU A 584 17.01 -8.43 0.38
CA LEU A 584 17.48 -9.61 1.09
C LEU A 584 18.38 -9.23 2.27
N LEU A 585 19.32 -8.30 2.08
CA LEU A 585 20.23 -7.83 3.12
C LEU A 585 19.43 -7.18 4.28
N SER A 586 18.48 -6.31 3.95
CA SER A 586 17.60 -5.67 4.93
C SER A 586 16.77 -6.71 5.70
N TYR A 587 16.23 -7.71 5.00
CA TYR A 587 15.50 -8.82 5.58
C TYR A 587 16.35 -9.61 6.60
N TYR A 588 17.56 -10.04 6.23
CA TYR A 588 18.42 -10.81 7.14
C TYR A 588 18.89 -9.97 8.33
N ILE A 589 19.19 -8.67 8.13
CA ILE A 589 19.52 -7.77 9.23
C ILE A 589 18.36 -7.67 10.23
N ALA A 590 17.15 -7.46 9.75
CA ALA A 590 15.97 -7.35 10.60
C ALA A 590 15.69 -8.67 11.36
N LYS A 591 15.83 -9.81 10.69
CA LYS A 591 15.71 -11.13 11.30
C LYS A 591 16.73 -11.35 12.42
N LEU A 592 18.02 -11.01 12.19
CA LEU A 592 19.08 -11.10 13.20
C LEU A 592 18.84 -10.16 14.38
N ARG A 593 18.14 -9.05 14.19
CA ARG A 593 17.73 -8.13 15.25
C ARG A 593 16.46 -8.60 15.98
N GLY A 594 15.83 -9.69 15.57
CA GLY A 594 14.58 -10.18 16.14
C GLY A 594 13.35 -9.31 15.83
N CYS A 595 13.42 -8.50 14.75
CA CYS A 595 12.32 -7.64 14.33
C CYS A 595 11.25 -8.42 13.54
N ASP A 596 9.99 -8.00 13.67
CA ASP A 596 8.90 -8.52 12.83
C ASP A 596 8.98 -7.83 11.44
N VAL A 597 9.43 -8.59 10.44
CA VAL A 597 9.66 -8.09 9.07
C VAL A 597 8.37 -7.84 8.30
N ASP A 598 7.28 -8.53 8.67
CA ASP A 598 6.00 -8.41 7.98
C ASP A 598 5.14 -7.27 8.54
N LYS A 599 5.26 -7.02 9.86
CA LYS A 599 4.46 -6.05 10.60
C LYS A 599 5.38 -5.21 11.52
N PRO A 600 6.25 -4.38 10.94
CA PRO A 600 7.14 -3.52 11.71
C PRO A 600 6.35 -2.47 12.49
N ARG A 601 6.86 -2.13 13.69
CA ARG A 601 6.19 -1.14 14.56
C ARG A 601 5.97 0.19 13.84
N ASN A 602 4.87 0.88 14.16
CA ASN A 602 4.54 2.22 13.68
C ASN A 602 4.37 2.35 12.15
N LEU A 603 4.19 1.25 11.43
CA LEU A 603 3.96 1.26 9.99
C LEU A 603 2.67 0.53 9.63
N ALA A 604 2.01 0.98 8.58
CA ALA A 604 0.87 0.32 7.96
C ALA A 604 1.16 0.03 6.49
N LYS A 605 0.57 -1.04 5.93
CA LYS A 605 0.79 -1.42 4.52
C LYS A 605 0.37 -0.33 3.54
N SER A 606 -0.65 0.45 3.88
CA SER A 606 -1.12 1.58 3.05
C SER A 606 -1.73 2.66 3.96
N VAL A 607 -1.43 3.92 3.67
CA VAL A 607 -1.93 5.08 4.40
C VAL A 607 -3.16 5.61 3.65
N THR A 608 -4.37 5.38 4.21
CA THR A 608 -5.65 5.77 3.59
C THR A 608 -6.33 6.94 4.30
N VAL A 609 -5.65 7.54 5.23
CA VAL A 609 -6.05 8.74 5.98
C VAL A 609 -4.88 9.69 6.00
N GLU A 610 -5.17 10.94 6.21
CA GLU A 610 -4.19 12.00 6.39
C GLU A 610 -3.77 12.12 7.87
#